data_8dec5a44247e34c0660abd7a5497db33
#
_entry.id   8dec5a44247e34c0660abd7a5497db33
#
_cell.length_a   1.000
_cell.length_b   1.000
_cell.length_c   1.000
_cell.angle_alpha   90.00
_cell.angle_beta   90.00
_cell.angle_gamma   90.00
#
_symmetry.space_group_name_H-M   'P 1'
#
loop_
_entity.id
_entity.type
_entity.pdbx_description
1 polymer ?
#
loop_
_entity_poly.entity_id
_entity_poly.type
_entity_poly.pdbx_seq_one_letter_code
_entity_poly.pdbx_strand_id
1 'polypeptide(L)'
;MLANMILESARSMGIEMTGAQAAQFARYHEMLVEANSQFNLTRVPDELREAVDRNYLDCISPLAHNFPEGVKSLIDVGSGAGFPGIPLSIMLPDVHVVLVDALDKRVKFLRSVIEELHLNAEAIHSRAEDAAKRADLREQFDIATARAVAATNLLAEYLLPFVKVGGRMLALKGPSLDEELADAAYAFEVLGGRVERTESAEIPGRDWSHRLAYIEKIAPTPAKYPRKPGMPEKKPLAASKK
;
A
#
# COMPACT_ATOMS: atom_id res chain seq x y z
N MET A 1 -14.52 21.87 1.68
CA MET A 1 -15.43 20.81 2.20
C MET A 1 -14.65 19.52 2.48
N LEU A 2 -13.97 18.89 1.51
CA LEU A 2 -13.24 17.64 1.71
C LEU A 2 -12.12 17.78 2.76
N ALA A 3 -11.30 18.83 2.71
CA ALA A 3 -10.21 19.04 3.66
C ALA A 3 -10.70 19.03 5.13
N ASN A 4 -11.82 19.70 5.45
CA ASN A 4 -12.36 19.69 6.80
C ASN A 4 -12.90 18.29 7.19
N MET A 5 -13.56 17.62 6.25
CA MET A 5 -14.12 16.29 6.49
C MET A 5 -13.02 15.26 6.79
N ILE A 6 -11.93 15.24 6.03
CA ILE A 6 -10.83 14.29 6.26
C ILE A 6 -10.07 14.63 7.55
N LEU A 7 -9.88 15.92 7.85
CA LEU A 7 -9.22 16.37 9.07
C LEU A 7 -9.99 15.93 10.33
N GLU A 8 -11.31 16.14 10.36
CA GLU A 8 -12.18 15.73 11.46
C GLU A 8 -12.21 14.20 11.61
N SER A 9 -12.29 13.49 10.49
CA SER A 9 -12.32 12.02 10.48
C SER A 9 -10.98 11.41 10.92
N ALA A 10 -9.85 11.92 10.46
CA ALA A 10 -8.53 11.49 10.91
C ALA A 10 -8.37 11.71 12.42
N ARG A 11 -8.81 12.86 12.93
CA ARG A 11 -8.80 13.15 14.38
C ARG A 11 -9.65 12.16 15.18
N SER A 12 -10.82 11.76 14.66
CA SER A 12 -11.67 10.76 15.33
C SER A 12 -11.03 9.36 15.39
N MET A 13 -10.06 9.10 14.51
CA MET A 13 -9.23 7.88 14.52
C MET A 13 -7.96 8.01 15.37
N GLY A 14 -7.74 9.17 16.03
CA GLY A 14 -6.51 9.44 16.78
C GLY A 14 -5.31 9.77 15.89
N ILE A 15 -5.53 10.07 14.59
CA ILE A 15 -4.48 10.43 13.65
C ILE A 15 -4.33 11.96 13.63
N GLU A 16 -3.15 12.45 14.01
CA GLU A 16 -2.82 13.86 13.89
C GLU A 16 -2.61 14.22 12.41
N MET A 17 -3.32 15.25 11.95
CA MET A 17 -3.25 15.77 10.59
C MET A 17 -3.21 17.30 10.63
N THR A 18 -2.32 17.91 9.86
CA THR A 18 -2.25 19.35 9.70
C THR A 18 -3.25 19.87 8.66
N GLY A 19 -3.60 21.15 8.74
CA GLY A 19 -4.42 21.78 7.69
C GLY A 19 -3.79 21.74 6.29
N ALA A 20 -2.45 21.79 6.21
CA ALA A 20 -1.73 21.67 4.95
C ALA A 20 -1.88 20.27 4.34
N GLN A 21 -1.75 19.21 5.14
CA GLN A 21 -1.99 17.83 4.70
C GLN A 21 -3.44 17.63 4.23
N ALA A 22 -4.41 18.16 4.99
CA ALA A 22 -5.82 18.10 4.59
C ALA A 22 -6.08 18.82 3.26
N ALA A 23 -5.40 19.94 2.99
CA ALA A 23 -5.47 20.63 1.71
C ALA A 23 -4.82 19.81 0.58
N GLN A 24 -3.71 19.12 0.83
CA GLN A 24 -3.10 18.18 -0.13
C GLN A 24 -4.05 17.04 -0.49
N PHE A 25 -4.76 16.45 0.48
CA PHE A 25 -5.80 15.44 0.19
C PHE A 25 -6.92 16.00 -0.67
N ALA A 26 -7.39 17.23 -0.40
CA ALA A 26 -8.42 17.86 -1.21
C ALA A 26 -7.97 18.07 -2.65
N ARG A 27 -6.74 18.55 -2.84
CA ARG A 27 -6.15 18.75 -4.16
C ARG A 27 -5.93 17.42 -4.90
N TYR A 28 -5.45 16.39 -4.20
CA TYR A 28 -5.33 15.05 -4.76
C TYR A 28 -6.68 14.50 -5.24
N HIS A 29 -7.76 14.71 -4.47
CA HIS A 29 -9.10 14.29 -4.85
C HIS A 29 -9.56 14.98 -6.14
N GLU A 30 -9.36 16.29 -6.27
CA GLU A 30 -9.68 17.04 -7.49
C GLU A 30 -8.96 16.46 -8.72
N MET A 31 -7.65 16.25 -8.61
CA MET A 31 -6.85 15.66 -9.67
C MET A 31 -7.31 14.25 -10.03
N LEU A 32 -7.66 13.44 -9.02
CA LEU A 32 -8.16 12.09 -9.20
C LEU A 32 -9.49 12.06 -9.96
N VAL A 33 -10.44 12.91 -9.59
CA VAL A 33 -11.75 13.02 -10.26
C VAL A 33 -11.58 13.49 -11.69
N GLU A 34 -10.74 14.49 -11.94
CA GLU A 34 -10.43 14.99 -13.27
C GLU A 34 -9.83 13.91 -14.16
N ALA A 35 -8.78 13.24 -13.70
CA ALA A 35 -8.12 12.19 -14.44
C ALA A 35 -9.06 10.98 -14.66
N ASN A 36 -9.89 10.64 -13.68
CA ASN A 36 -10.84 9.53 -13.79
C ASN A 36 -11.95 9.78 -14.82
N SER A 37 -12.28 11.05 -15.10
CA SER A 37 -13.20 11.43 -16.18
C SER A 37 -12.63 11.16 -17.59
N GLN A 38 -11.30 11.13 -17.72
CA GLN A 38 -10.61 10.92 -18.99
C GLN A 38 -10.24 9.45 -19.22
N PHE A 39 -9.88 8.75 -18.17
CA PHE A 39 -9.53 7.32 -18.22
C PHE A 39 -9.77 6.68 -16.84
N ASN A 40 -10.40 5.52 -16.81
CA ASN A 40 -10.74 4.81 -15.58
C ASN A 40 -9.46 4.43 -14.79
N LEU A 41 -9.06 5.29 -13.86
CA LEU A 41 -7.93 5.04 -12.95
C LEU A 41 -8.33 4.08 -11.83
N THR A 42 -9.46 4.42 -11.19
CA THR A 42 -10.00 3.70 -10.05
C THR A 42 -11.49 3.98 -9.90
N ARG A 43 -12.16 3.19 -9.08
CA ARG A 43 -13.53 3.49 -8.68
C ARG A 43 -13.52 4.60 -7.62
N VAL A 44 -14.05 5.76 -7.97
CA VAL A 44 -14.28 6.86 -7.04
C VAL A 44 -15.76 6.84 -6.65
N PRO A 45 -16.11 6.71 -5.37
CA PRO A 45 -17.50 6.84 -4.92
C PRO A 45 -18.07 8.21 -5.25
N ASP A 46 -19.35 8.25 -5.64
CA ASP A 46 -20.06 9.51 -5.94
C ASP A 46 -20.30 10.34 -4.69
N GLU A 47 -20.53 9.69 -3.56
CA GLU A 47 -20.68 10.36 -2.28
C GLU A 47 -19.32 10.73 -1.69
N LEU A 48 -19.10 12.03 -1.44
CA LEU A 48 -17.82 12.54 -0.95
C LEU A 48 -17.39 11.90 0.38
N ARG A 49 -18.34 11.63 1.28
CA ARG A 49 -18.06 10.96 2.56
C ARG A 49 -17.55 9.54 2.33
N GLU A 50 -18.17 8.79 1.43
CA GLU A 50 -17.71 7.44 1.10
C GLU A 50 -16.33 7.45 0.43
N ALA A 51 -16.08 8.45 -0.45
CA ALA A 51 -14.77 8.63 -1.05
C ALA A 51 -13.68 8.92 0.00
N VAL A 52 -13.97 9.75 1.00
CA VAL A 52 -13.05 10.02 2.11
C VAL A 52 -12.75 8.73 2.89
N ASP A 53 -13.78 8.01 3.28
CA ASP A 53 -13.64 6.83 4.13
C ASP A 53 -12.89 5.69 3.40
N ARG A 54 -13.29 5.36 2.15
CA ARG A 54 -12.71 4.25 1.37
C ARG A 54 -11.35 4.54 0.76
N ASN A 55 -11.14 5.76 0.28
CA ASN A 55 -9.94 6.07 -0.49
C ASN A 55 -8.83 6.68 0.36
N TYR A 56 -9.17 7.39 1.44
CA TYR A 56 -8.18 8.13 2.22
C TYR A 56 -8.01 7.57 3.63
N LEU A 57 -9.09 7.48 4.42
CA LEU A 57 -8.99 7.01 5.81
C LEU A 57 -8.53 5.56 5.90
N ASP A 58 -9.04 4.68 5.03
CA ASP A 58 -8.58 3.31 4.92
C ASP A 58 -7.06 3.24 4.67
N CYS A 59 -6.54 4.08 3.77
CA CYS A 59 -5.11 4.11 3.44
C CYS A 59 -4.23 4.61 4.59
N ILE A 60 -4.70 5.55 5.41
CA ILE A 60 -3.94 6.10 6.54
C ILE A 60 -4.26 5.40 7.87
N SER A 61 -5.20 4.46 7.89
CA SER A 61 -5.56 3.69 9.09
C SER A 61 -4.37 3.03 9.79
N PRO A 62 -3.31 2.57 9.10
CA PRO A 62 -2.12 2.05 9.77
C PRO A 62 -1.50 3.02 10.78
N LEU A 63 -1.64 4.34 10.56
CA LEU A 63 -1.07 5.37 11.45
C LEU A 63 -1.79 5.46 12.81
N ALA A 64 -3.03 4.96 12.91
CA ALA A 64 -3.76 4.83 14.18
C ALA A 64 -3.38 3.56 14.96
N HIS A 65 -2.62 2.63 14.35
CA HIS A 65 -2.39 1.28 14.85
C HIS A 65 -0.90 0.92 14.85
N ASN A 66 -0.16 1.43 15.84
CA ASN A 66 1.25 1.09 16.08
C ASN A 66 2.11 1.03 14.80
N PHE A 67 1.96 2.03 13.92
CA PHE A 67 2.81 2.13 12.73
C PHE A 67 4.28 2.13 13.16
N PRO A 68 5.17 1.36 12.50
CA PRO A 68 6.54 1.22 12.94
C PRO A 68 7.27 2.56 13.03
N GLU A 69 7.95 2.80 14.15
CA GLU A 69 8.78 3.99 14.32
C GLU A 69 10.05 3.93 13.47
N GLY A 70 10.58 5.10 13.13
CA GLY A 70 11.87 5.22 12.44
C GLY A 70 11.85 4.80 10.97
N VAL A 71 10.68 4.55 10.38
CA VAL A 71 10.52 4.29 8.94
C VAL A 71 11.07 5.47 8.14
N LYS A 72 11.93 5.19 7.15
CA LYS A 72 12.52 6.18 6.23
C LYS A 72 12.17 5.93 4.77
N SER A 73 11.78 4.70 4.45
CA SER A 73 11.47 4.30 3.07
C SER A 73 10.25 3.39 3.00
N LEU A 74 9.39 3.66 2.05
CA LEU A 74 8.18 2.88 1.78
C LEU A 74 8.04 2.64 0.28
N ILE A 75 7.65 1.43 -0.11
CA ILE A 75 7.26 1.13 -1.49
C ILE A 75 5.82 0.64 -1.55
N ASP A 76 5.04 1.22 -2.47
CA ASP A 76 3.68 0.81 -2.80
C ASP A 76 3.69 0.11 -4.16
N VAL A 77 3.29 -1.14 -4.20
CA VAL A 77 3.40 -2.00 -5.38
C VAL A 77 2.02 -2.26 -5.98
N GLY A 78 1.86 -1.88 -7.25
CA GLY A 78 0.56 -1.86 -7.90
C GLY A 78 -0.27 -0.68 -7.44
N SER A 79 0.36 0.49 -7.32
CA SER A 79 -0.21 1.70 -6.70
C SER A 79 -1.52 2.17 -7.34
N GLY A 80 -1.76 1.84 -8.61
CA GLY A 80 -2.97 2.21 -9.31
C GLY A 80 -3.14 3.73 -9.41
N ALA A 81 -4.18 4.23 -8.77
CA ALA A 81 -4.40 5.67 -8.63
C ALA A 81 -3.58 6.32 -7.50
N GLY A 82 -2.72 5.55 -6.81
CA GLY A 82 -1.85 6.02 -5.74
C GLY A 82 -2.25 5.53 -4.34
N PHE A 83 -3.00 4.46 -4.22
CA PHE A 83 -3.50 3.94 -2.94
C PHE A 83 -2.78 2.65 -2.51
N PRO A 84 -2.18 2.61 -1.32
CA PRO A 84 -2.21 3.62 -0.25
C PRO A 84 -1.04 4.63 -0.31
N GLY A 85 -0.14 4.56 -1.29
CA GLY A 85 1.14 5.26 -1.28
C GLY A 85 1.05 6.79 -1.25
N ILE A 86 0.16 7.44 -2.02
CA ILE A 86 -0.02 8.90 -2.00
C ILE A 86 -0.58 9.37 -0.64
N PRO A 87 -1.68 8.80 -0.08
CA PRO A 87 -2.13 9.10 1.27
C PRO A 87 -1.04 8.98 2.34
N LEU A 88 -0.24 7.90 2.30
CA LEU A 88 0.86 7.71 3.25
C LEU A 88 1.98 8.74 3.03
N SER A 89 2.30 9.10 1.78
CA SER A 89 3.30 10.14 1.50
C SER A 89 2.87 11.53 1.99
N ILE A 90 1.59 11.87 1.91
CA ILE A 90 1.05 13.12 2.47
C ILE A 90 1.21 13.13 3.99
N MET A 91 0.92 12.00 4.66
CA MET A 91 0.95 11.90 6.12
C MET A 91 2.36 11.76 6.69
N LEU A 92 3.31 11.24 5.92
CA LEU A 92 4.67 10.91 6.34
C LEU A 92 5.71 11.68 5.49
N PRO A 93 5.81 13.01 5.61
CA PRO A 93 6.63 13.83 4.70
C PRO A 93 8.13 13.51 4.77
N ASP A 94 8.62 12.95 5.88
CA ASP A 94 10.02 12.55 6.08
C ASP A 94 10.33 11.15 5.54
N VAL A 95 9.33 10.41 5.04
CA VAL A 95 9.47 9.08 4.46
C VAL A 95 9.56 9.19 2.95
N HIS A 96 10.61 8.61 2.36
CA HIS A 96 10.70 8.49 0.91
C HIS A 96 9.77 7.38 0.40
N VAL A 97 8.83 7.72 -0.49
CA VAL A 97 7.82 6.79 -0.99
C VAL A 97 8.05 6.48 -2.47
N VAL A 98 8.19 5.20 -2.81
CA VAL A 98 8.28 4.73 -4.19
C VAL A 98 6.96 4.08 -4.59
N LEU A 99 6.38 4.53 -5.70
CA LEU A 99 5.12 4.03 -6.26
C LEU A 99 5.42 3.23 -7.53
N VAL A 100 5.06 1.95 -7.56
CA VAL A 100 5.29 1.08 -8.73
C VAL A 100 3.96 0.68 -9.35
N ASP A 101 3.78 0.92 -10.65
CA ASP A 101 2.63 0.41 -11.40
C ASP A 101 3.04 -0.04 -12.81
N ALA A 102 2.37 -1.08 -13.31
CA ALA A 102 2.65 -1.67 -14.62
C ALA A 102 2.02 -0.89 -15.79
N LEU A 103 1.18 0.09 -15.54
CA LEU A 103 0.49 0.88 -16.56
C LEU A 103 1.06 2.30 -16.65
N ASP A 104 1.69 2.63 -17.75
CA ASP A 104 2.33 3.93 -18.00
C ASP A 104 1.40 5.13 -17.74
N LYS A 105 0.13 5.04 -18.15
CA LYS A 105 -0.86 6.10 -17.90
C LYS A 105 -1.09 6.38 -16.41
N ARG A 106 -1.03 5.35 -15.55
CA ARG A 106 -1.15 5.49 -14.10
C ARG A 106 0.09 6.15 -13.53
N VAL A 107 1.26 5.70 -13.98
CA VAL A 107 2.54 6.29 -13.55
C VAL A 107 2.65 7.77 -13.93
N LYS A 108 2.16 8.16 -15.11
CA LYS A 108 2.10 9.58 -15.50
C LYS A 108 1.20 10.39 -14.56
N PHE A 109 0.03 9.86 -14.22
CA PHE A 109 -0.85 10.48 -13.22
C PHE A 109 -0.17 10.60 -11.85
N LEU A 110 0.46 9.51 -11.37
CA LEU A 110 1.18 9.54 -10.08
C LEU A 110 2.27 10.60 -10.06
N ARG A 111 3.05 10.74 -11.15
CA ARG A 111 4.08 11.77 -11.27
C ARG A 111 3.49 13.17 -11.21
N SER A 112 2.37 13.43 -11.88
CA SER A 112 1.71 14.74 -11.81
C SER A 112 1.21 15.07 -10.41
N VAL A 113 0.71 14.08 -9.66
CA VAL A 113 0.29 14.26 -8.26
C VAL A 113 1.49 14.55 -7.36
N ILE A 114 2.58 13.79 -7.50
CA ILE A 114 3.82 13.98 -6.74
C ILE A 114 4.37 15.39 -6.93
N GLU A 115 4.43 15.86 -8.18
CA GLU A 115 4.90 17.19 -8.53
C GLU A 115 3.98 18.27 -7.97
N GLU A 116 2.69 18.20 -8.22
CA GLU A 116 1.69 19.18 -7.76
C GLU A 116 1.64 19.33 -6.24
N LEU A 117 1.76 18.22 -5.52
CA LEU A 117 1.68 18.21 -4.06
C LEU A 117 3.06 18.32 -3.38
N HIS A 118 4.14 18.40 -4.14
CA HIS A 118 5.53 18.47 -3.65
C HIS A 118 5.86 17.32 -2.67
N LEU A 119 5.46 16.08 -3.01
CA LEU A 119 5.65 14.92 -2.15
C LEU A 119 7.09 14.38 -2.20
N ASN A 120 7.59 13.87 -1.08
CA ASN A 120 8.83 13.12 -1.02
C ASN A 120 8.62 11.70 -1.60
N ALA A 121 8.34 11.63 -2.90
CA ALA A 121 7.98 10.39 -3.57
C ALA A 121 8.46 10.35 -5.01
N GLU A 122 8.51 9.15 -5.58
CA GLU A 122 8.73 8.92 -7.01
C GLU A 122 7.80 7.83 -7.55
N ALA A 123 7.55 7.83 -8.87
CA ALA A 123 6.72 6.83 -9.52
C ALA A 123 7.48 6.13 -10.66
N ILE A 124 7.48 4.78 -10.62
CA ILE A 124 8.23 3.90 -11.50
C ILE A 124 7.28 3.05 -12.33
N HIS A 125 7.43 3.12 -13.67
CA HIS A 125 6.71 2.25 -14.59
C HIS A 125 7.42 0.90 -14.68
N SER A 126 6.90 -0.11 -14.02
CA SER A 126 7.44 -1.47 -14.03
C SER A 126 6.40 -2.47 -13.54
N ARG A 127 6.53 -3.74 -13.94
CA ARG A 127 5.88 -4.83 -13.22
C ARG A 127 6.59 -5.08 -11.90
N ALA A 128 5.85 -5.53 -10.88
CA ALA A 128 6.39 -5.83 -9.56
C ALA A 128 7.58 -6.80 -9.63
N GLU A 129 7.44 -7.87 -10.43
CA GLU A 129 8.45 -8.91 -10.55
C GLU A 129 9.76 -8.44 -11.21
N ASP A 130 9.67 -7.44 -12.10
CA ASP A 130 10.84 -6.85 -12.75
C ASP A 130 11.47 -5.78 -11.86
N ALA A 131 10.67 -4.94 -11.23
CA ALA A 131 11.13 -3.94 -10.27
C ALA A 131 11.89 -4.58 -9.10
N ALA A 132 11.40 -5.70 -8.56
CA ALA A 132 12.02 -6.40 -7.43
C ALA A 132 13.36 -7.09 -7.77
N LYS A 133 13.78 -7.11 -9.03
CA LYS A 133 15.11 -7.59 -9.46
C LYS A 133 16.13 -6.46 -9.59
N ARG A 134 15.69 -5.23 -9.56
CA ARG A 134 16.58 -4.06 -9.63
C ARG A 134 17.35 -3.94 -8.32
N ALA A 135 18.65 -3.75 -8.38
CA ALA A 135 19.51 -3.66 -7.19
C ALA A 135 19.19 -2.43 -6.32
N ASP A 136 18.69 -1.36 -6.93
CA ASP A 136 18.29 -0.13 -6.25
C ASP A 136 16.93 -0.23 -5.53
N LEU A 137 16.16 -1.29 -5.76
CA LEU A 137 14.84 -1.48 -5.16
C LEU A 137 14.76 -2.74 -4.29
N ARG A 138 15.51 -3.80 -4.65
CA ARG A 138 15.46 -5.09 -3.96
C ARG A 138 16.00 -4.97 -2.54
N GLU A 139 15.16 -5.35 -1.56
CA GLU A 139 15.53 -5.35 -0.12
C GLU A 139 16.03 -4.00 0.41
N GLN A 140 15.47 -2.89 -0.11
CA GLN A 140 15.87 -1.53 0.25
C GLN A 140 14.86 -0.83 1.20
N PHE A 141 13.63 -1.31 1.30
CA PHE A 141 12.56 -0.58 1.95
C PHE A 141 12.29 -1.05 3.38
N ASP A 142 11.99 -0.09 4.26
CA ASP A 142 11.49 -0.37 5.60
C ASP A 142 10.11 -1.01 5.56
N ILE A 143 9.25 -0.49 4.67
CA ILE A 143 7.88 -0.96 4.47
C ILE A 143 7.63 -1.21 2.98
N ALA A 144 7.07 -2.38 2.66
CA ALA A 144 6.43 -2.61 1.36
C ALA A 144 4.93 -2.82 1.58
N THR A 145 4.12 -2.13 0.80
CA THR A 145 2.66 -2.20 0.92
C THR A 145 1.98 -2.33 -0.43
N ALA A 146 0.73 -2.76 -0.40
CA ALA A 146 -0.20 -2.72 -1.51
C ALA A 146 -1.64 -2.79 -0.99
N ARG A 147 -2.59 -2.29 -1.78
CA ARG A 147 -4.02 -2.39 -1.48
C ARG A 147 -4.76 -3.07 -2.62
N ALA A 148 -5.66 -4.01 -2.29
CA ALA A 148 -6.58 -4.68 -3.23
C ALA A 148 -5.91 -5.31 -4.48
N VAL A 149 -4.65 -5.77 -4.35
CA VAL A 149 -3.91 -6.31 -5.51
C VAL A 149 -4.15 -7.81 -5.69
N ALA A 150 -4.14 -8.61 -4.60
CA ALA A 150 -4.15 -10.07 -4.70
C ALA A 150 -4.42 -10.76 -3.35
N ALA A 151 -4.57 -12.11 -3.40
CA ALA A 151 -4.53 -12.96 -2.22
C ALA A 151 -3.15 -12.85 -1.53
N THR A 152 -3.11 -13.08 -0.21
CA THR A 152 -1.93 -12.77 0.61
C THR A 152 -0.68 -13.58 0.23
N ASN A 153 -0.81 -14.83 -0.22
CA ASN A 153 0.31 -15.65 -0.69
C ASN A 153 0.95 -15.08 -1.97
N LEU A 154 0.15 -14.55 -2.88
CA LEU A 154 0.62 -13.88 -4.09
C LEU A 154 1.24 -12.51 -3.75
N LEU A 155 0.57 -11.76 -2.86
CA LEU A 155 1.03 -10.47 -2.38
C LEU A 155 2.40 -10.58 -1.69
N ALA A 156 2.64 -11.66 -0.94
CA ALA A 156 3.94 -11.92 -0.32
C ALA A 156 5.07 -12.01 -1.35
N GLU A 157 4.86 -12.66 -2.50
CA GLU A 157 5.87 -12.75 -3.55
C GLU A 157 6.11 -11.42 -4.25
N TYR A 158 5.11 -10.53 -4.29
CA TYR A 158 5.27 -9.20 -4.87
C TYR A 158 5.93 -8.20 -3.92
N LEU A 159 5.75 -8.32 -2.60
CA LEU A 159 6.18 -7.31 -1.64
C LEU A 159 7.46 -7.68 -0.88
N LEU A 160 7.60 -8.91 -0.38
CA LEU A 160 8.75 -9.29 0.46
C LEU A 160 10.12 -9.13 -0.23
N PRO A 161 10.25 -9.27 -1.56
CA PRO A 161 11.51 -9.00 -2.24
C PRO A 161 11.99 -7.54 -2.17
N PHE A 162 11.12 -6.58 -1.86
CA PHE A 162 11.50 -5.17 -1.68
C PHE A 162 11.89 -4.84 -0.24
N VAL A 163 11.41 -5.65 0.73
CA VAL A 163 11.58 -5.38 2.15
C VAL A 163 12.97 -5.77 2.60
N LYS A 164 13.71 -4.87 3.25
CA LYS A 164 14.99 -5.17 3.89
C LYS A 164 14.79 -6.09 5.11
N VAL A 165 15.80 -6.87 5.46
CA VAL A 165 15.74 -7.68 6.70
C VAL A 165 15.54 -6.75 7.92
N GLY A 166 14.56 -7.06 8.76
CA GLY A 166 14.10 -6.22 9.86
C GLY A 166 12.98 -5.23 9.47
N GLY A 167 12.72 -5.05 8.18
CA GLY A 167 11.56 -4.29 7.68
C GLY A 167 10.28 -5.12 7.67
N ARG A 168 9.21 -4.57 7.13
CA ARG A 168 7.87 -5.19 7.15
C ARG A 168 7.12 -5.07 5.83
N MET A 169 6.43 -6.12 5.47
CA MET A 169 5.33 -6.05 4.53
C MET A 169 4.07 -5.64 5.32
N LEU A 170 3.37 -4.61 4.85
CA LEU A 170 2.09 -4.15 5.38
C LEU A 170 0.99 -4.45 4.38
N ALA A 171 0.04 -5.31 4.76
CA ALA A 171 -1.11 -5.64 3.94
C ALA A 171 -2.40 -5.07 4.53
N LEU A 172 -3.13 -4.29 3.72
CA LEU A 172 -4.47 -3.79 4.03
C LEU A 172 -5.48 -4.79 3.47
N LYS A 173 -6.29 -5.39 4.34
CA LYS A 173 -7.14 -6.54 4.02
C LYS A 173 -8.56 -6.40 4.59
N GLY A 174 -9.41 -7.33 4.20
CA GLY A 174 -10.77 -7.49 4.71
C GLY A 174 -10.89 -8.57 5.79
N PRO A 175 -12.11 -9.03 6.07
CA PRO A 175 -12.41 -9.94 7.18
C PRO A 175 -11.81 -11.34 7.02
N SER A 176 -11.48 -11.80 5.81
CA SER A 176 -10.89 -13.11 5.54
C SER A 176 -9.38 -13.20 5.83
N LEU A 177 -8.78 -12.20 6.48
CA LEU A 177 -7.34 -12.11 6.69
C LEU A 177 -6.74 -13.36 7.35
N ASP A 178 -7.39 -13.93 8.38
CA ASP A 178 -6.82 -15.06 9.10
C ASP A 178 -6.71 -16.31 8.23
N GLU A 179 -7.69 -16.57 7.37
CA GLU A 179 -7.66 -17.65 6.38
C GLU A 179 -6.58 -17.39 5.33
N GLU A 180 -6.48 -16.15 4.83
CA GLU A 180 -5.46 -15.77 3.86
C GLU A 180 -4.04 -15.88 4.42
N LEU A 181 -3.82 -15.57 5.71
CA LEU A 181 -2.53 -15.73 6.36
C LEU A 181 -2.15 -17.20 6.51
N ALA A 182 -3.10 -18.07 6.85
CA ALA A 182 -2.87 -19.50 6.92
C ALA A 182 -2.47 -20.07 5.55
N ASP A 183 -3.16 -19.68 4.48
CA ASP A 183 -2.84 -20.06 3.10
C ASP A 183 -1.48 -19.50 2.63
N ALA A 184 -1.07 -18.36 3.16
CA ALA A 184 0.20 -17.71 2.81
C ALA A 184 1.40 -18.21 3.63
N ALA A 185 1.22 -19.06 4.65
CA ALA A 185 2.29 -19.49 5.56
C ALA A 185 3.52 -20.03 4.82
N TYR A 186 3.32 -20.88 3.82
CA TYR A 186 4.41 -21.40 3.00
C TYR A 186 5.11 -20.31 2.18
N ALA A 187 4.36 -19.35 1.64
CA ALA A 187 4.94 -18.25 0.91
C ALA A 187 5.84 -17.38 1.81
N PHE A 188 5.39 -17.09 3.04
CA PHE A 188 6.19 -16.36 4.02
C PHE A 188 7.48 -17.11 4.36
N GLU A 189 7.40 -18.41 4.67
CA GLU A 189 8.58 -19.24 4.95
C GLU A 189 9.61 -19.16 3.82
N VAL A 190 9.16 -19.37 2.59
CA VAL A 190 10.04 -19.40 1.40
C VAL A 190 10.64 -18.04 1.07
N LEU A 191 9.92 -16.95 1.33
CA LEU A 191 10.32 -15.59 0.99
C LEU A 191 11.04 -14.84 2.13
N GLY A 192 11.20 -15.49 3.29
CA GLY A 192 11.88 -14.92 4.45
C GLY A 192 10.98 -13.99 5.27
N GLY A 193 9.68 -14.23 5.28
CA GLY A 193 8.70 -13.47 6.07
C GLY A 193 8.19 -14.26 7.28
N ARG A 194 7.68 -13.55 8.28
CA ARG A 194 6.98 -14.09 9.45
C ARG A 194 5.85 -13.15 9.84
N VAL A 195 4.65 -13.68 10.06
CA VAL A 195 3.56 -12.86 10.62
C VAL A 195 3.99 -12.34 11.99
N GLU A 196 4.05 -11.02 12.12
CA GLU A 196 4.40 -10.33 13.38
C GLU A 196 3.14 -10.07 14.20
N ARG A 197 2.14 -9.44 13.58
CA ARG A 197 0.86 -9.11 14.20
C ARG A 197 -0.23 -8.82 13.16
N THR A 198 -1.46 -8.85 13.63
CA THR A 198 -2.62 -8.34 12.90
C THR A 198 -3.38 -7.36 13.78
N GLU A 199 -4.01 -6.36 13.17
CA GLU A 199 -4.78 -5.34 13.88
C GLU A 199 -6.11 -5.11 13.16
N SER A 200 -7.16 -4.74 13.90
CA SER A 200 -8.41 -4.23 13.32
C SER A 200 -8.22 -2.78 12.91
N ALA A 201 -8.66 -2.40 11.73
CA ALA A 201 -8.57 -1.05 11.21
C ALA A 201 -9.98 -0.47 11.01
N GLU A 202 -10.59 -0.06 12.12
CA GLU A 202 -11.96 0.44 12.11
C GLU A 202 -12.02 1.88 11.58
N ILE A 203 -12.99 2.13 10.71
CA ILE A 203 -13.33 3.49 10.25
C ILE A 203 -14.56 3.96 11.04
N PRO A 204 -14.48 5.03 11.85
CA PRO A 204 -15.57 5.50 12.68
C PRO A 204 -16.86 5.73 11.89
N GLY A 205 -17.97 5.14 12.37
CA GLY A 205 -19.27 5.21 11.73
C GLY A 205 -19.47 4.26 10.53
N ARG A 206 -18.53 3.35 10.29
CA ARG A 206 -18.65 2.27 9.32
C ARG A 206 -18.58 0.91 10.03
N ASP A 207 -19.30 -0.05 9.49
CA ASP A 207 -19.31 -1.45 9.92
C ASP A 207 -18.34 -2.34 9.13
N TRP A 208 -17.32 -1.72 8.52
CA TRP A 208 -16.35 -2.42 7.70
C TRP A 208 -15.33 -3.16 8.56
N SER A 209 -15.13 -4.43 8.25
CA SER A 209 -14.14 -5.27 8.92
C SER A 209 -12.78 -5.18 8.22
N HIS A 210 -12.19 -3.97 8.22
CA HIS A 210 -10.85 -3.79 7.69
C HIS A 210 -9.80 -4.28 8.69
N ARG A 211 -8.76 -4.91 8.17
CA ARG A 211 -7.68 -5.49 8.96
C ARG A 211 -6.32 -5.16 8.37
N LEU A 212 -5.34 -5.01 9.24
CA LEU A 212 -3.93 -4.83 8.89
C LEU A 212 -3.16 -6.09 9.25
N ALA A 213 -2.23 -6.49 8.39
CA ALA A 213 -1.25 -7.53 8.72
C ALA A 213 0.16 -6.98 8.54
N TYR A 214 0.98 -7.14 9.57
CA TYR A 214 2.40 -6.84 9.55
C TYR A 214 3.19 -8.14 9.48
N ILE A 215 3.94 -8.31 8.40
CA ILE A 215 4.80 -9.48 8.16
C ILE A 215 6.25 -8.99 8.23
N GLU A 216 6.94 -9.39 9.27
CA GLU A 216 8.36 -9.08 9.47
C GLU A 216 9.22 -9.81 8.43
N LYS A 217 10.18 -9.12 7.86
CA LYS A 217 11.22 -9.73 7.02
C LYS A 217 12.35 -10.24 7.91
N ILE A 218 12.42 -11.55 8.09
CA ILE A 218 13.38 -12.20 9.00
C ILE A 218 14.62 -12.77 8.30
N ALA A 219 14.56 -12.93 6.97
CA ALA A 219 15.66 -13.46 6.17
C ALA A 219 15.60 -12.90 4.74
N PRO A 220 16.74 -12.86 4.01
CA PRO A 220 16.75 -12.44 2.60
C PRO A 220 15.86 -13.33 1.73
N THR A 221 15.16 -12.71 0.78
CA THR A 221 14.38 -13.45 -0.22
C THR A 221 15.33 -14.15 -1.20
N PRO A 222 15.21 -15.47 -1.41
CA PRO A 222 16.08 -16.19 -2.36
C PRO A 222 16.05 -15.57 -3.77
N ALA A 223 17.20 -15.52 -4.45
CA ALA A 223 17.36 -14.83 -5.73
C ALA A 223 16.44 -15.32 -6.86
N LYS A 224 15.89 -16.56 -6.76
CA LYS A 224 14.90 -17.08 -7.71
C LYS A 224 13.53 -16.41 -7.60
N TYR A 225 13.27 -15.62 -6.55
CA TYR A 225 12.03 -14.86 -6.34
C TYR A 225 12.27 -13.34 -6.46
N PRO A 226 11.26 -12.60 -6.95
CA PRO A 226 10.00 -13.10 -7.50
C PRO A 226 10.26 -13.89 -8.79
N ARG A 227 9.37 -14.83 -9.06
CA ARG A 227 9.36 -15.57 -10.32
C ARG A 227 9.07 -14.66 -11.52
N LYS A 228 9.20 -15.18 -12.73
CA LYS A 228 8.94 -14.38 -13.96
C LYS A 228 7.53 -13.82 -13.98
N PRO A 229 7.29 -12.62 -14.58
CA PRO A 229 5.99 -11.98 -14.68
C PRO A 229 4.87 -12.96 -15.10
N GLY A 230 3.76 -12.91 -14.37
CA GLY A 230 2.58 -13.75 -14.53
C GLY A 230 2.69 -15.17 -13.97
N MET A 231 3.87 -15.61 -13.53
CA MET A 231 4.01 -16.93 -12.88
C MET A 231 3.43 -16.96 -11.47
N PRO A 232 3.63 -15.91 -10.64
CA PRO A 232 3.01 -15.85 -9.32
C PRO A 232 1.49 -15.99 -9.36
N GLU A 233 0.81 -15.30 -10.28
CA GLU A 233 -0.65 -15.37 -10.46
C GLU A 233 -1.14 -16.75 -10.91
N LYS A 234 -0.43 -17.37 -11.87
CA LYS A 234 -0.80 -18.70 -12.42
C LYS A 234 -0.59 -19.83 -11.41
N LYS A 235 0.40 -19.71 -10.55
CA LYS A 235 0.79 -20.73 -9.57
C LYS A 235 1.24 -20.04 -8.28
N PRO A 236 0.33 -19.50 -7.45
CA PRO A 236 0.69 -18.93 -6.17
C PRO A 236 1.51 -19.90 -5.32
N LEU A 237 2.41 -19.37 -4.49
CA LEU A 237 3.17 -20.19 -3.56
C LEU A 237 2.21 -20.80 -2.52
N ALA A 238 2.16 -22.13 -2.50
CA ALA A 238 1.37 -22.91 -1.58
C ALA A 238 2.12 -24.17 -1.17
N ALA A 239 1.88 -24.66 0.06
CA ALA A 239 2.41 -25.95 0.45
C ALA A 239 1.87 -27.04 -0.49
N SER A 240 2.72 -27.98 -0.86
CA SER A 240 2.27 -29.16 -1.62
C SER A 240 1.21 -29.90 -0.76
N LYS A 241 0.00 -30.05 -1.28
CA LYS A 241 -0.97 -30.95 -0.64
C LYS A 241 -0.35 -32.35 -0.70
N LYS A 242 0.06 -32.86 0.47
CA LYS A 242 0.45 -34.26 0.63
C LYS A 242 -0.76 -35.16 0.49
#